data_a258a354af91d13a222bf9667885aca5
#
_entry.id   a258a354af91d13a222bf9667885aca5
#
_cell.length_a   1.000
_cell.length_b   1.000
_cell.length_c   1.000
_cell.angle_alpha   90.00
_cell.angle_beta   90.00
_cell.angle_gamma   90.00
#
_symmetry.space_group_name_H-M   'P 1'
#
loop_
_entity.id
_entity.type
_entity.pdbx_description
1 polymer ?
#
loop_
_entity_poly.entity_id
_entity_poly.type
_entity_poly.pdbx_seq_one_letter_code
_entity_poly.pdbx_strand_id
1 'polypeptide(L)'
;MVACDDAAVDPIALAVVDDHPAIALALAAAIAADEPQGLGRHIRFVGSARAVDPAIELVCRTTDRPEVVLCDIQLEAGIDGLDVIGAARDAGVRAIVLTSFDRSSLMRAAFERGASGFIDKKTHPAEILAAVRVVAAGGTAFSAAGLDAARSAARPPSSREIEVIRQVQRGSTSDEIGARLGISTRTVESHLRRLFDRYGVVSRAELAVLAMNEGWVETRG
;
A
#
# COMPACT_ATOMS: atom_id res chain seq x y z
N MET A 1 -24.94 -0.12 -45.23
CA MET A 1 -25.23 -0.51 -43.82
C MET A 1 -23.95 -1.20 -43.35
N VAL A 2 -23.04 -0.39 -42.76
CA VAL A 2 -21.76 -0.89 -42.26
C VAL A 2 -22.05 -1.36 -40.86
N ALA A 3 -21.97 -2.66 -40.60
CA ALA A 3 -21.97 -3.22 -39.26
C ALA A 3 -20.75 -2.67 -38.54
N CYS A 4 -20.93 -1.81 -37.56
CA CYS A 4 -19.91 -1.55 -36.54
C CYS A 4 -19.64 -2.88 -35.84
N ASP A 5 -18.50 -3.45 -36.11
CA ASP A 5 -17.94 -4.55 -35.35
C ASP A 5 -17.70 -4.00 -33.93
N ASP A 6 -18.62 -4.28 -33.04
CA ASP A 6 -18.52 -3.96 -31.61
C ASP A 6 -17.51 -4.95 -31.02
N ALA A 7 -16.24 -4.68 -31.28
CA ALA A 7 -15.16 -5.46 -30.68
C ALA A 7 -15.30 -5.29 -29.16
N ALA A 8 -15.86 -6.29 -28.52
CA ALA A 8 -16.05 -6.34 -27.10
C ALA A 8 -14.69 -6.08 -26.43
N VAL A 9 -14.54 -4.87 -25.89
CA VAL A 9 -13.29 -4.48 -25.20
C VAL A 9 -13.16 -5.35 -23.97
N ASP A 10 -12.07 -6.09 -23.85
CA ASP A 10 -11.82 -6.99 -22.72
C ASP A 10 -12.01 -6.27 -21.37
N PRO A 11 -12.72 -6.90 -20.42
CA PRO A 11 -12.94 -6.29 -19.11
C PRO A 11 -11.63 -6.09 -18.36
N ILE A 12 -11.56 -5.04 -17.53
CA ILE A 12 -10.43 -4.79 -16.64
C ILE A 12 -10.45 -5.84 -15.53
N ALA A 13 -9.43 -6.68 -15.46
CA ALA A 13 -9.25 -7.65 -14.39
C ALA A 13 -8.77 -6.95 -13.12
N LEU A 14 -9.60 -6.89 -12.08
CA LEU A 14 -9.32 -6.21 -10.81
C LEU A 14 -9.15 -7.21 -9.67
N ALA A 15 -8.05 -7.10 -8.93
CA ALA A 15 -7.83 -7.79 -7.66
C ALA A 15 -7.83 -6.80 -6.49
N VAL A 16 -8.14 -7.30 -5.29
CA VAL A 16 -8.12 -6.52 -4.04
C VAL A 16 -7.26 -7.22 -3.01
N VAL A 17 -6.32 -6.49 -2.42
CA VAL A 17 -5.46 -6.95 -1.32
C VAL A 17 -5.72 -6.08 -0.11
N ASP A 18 -6.41 -6.62 0.89
CA ASP A 18 -6.79 -5.91 2.11
C ASP A 18 -7.12 -6.95 3.19
N ASP A 19 -6.60 -6.77 4.39
CA ASP A 19 -6.88 -7.66 5.53
C ASP A 19 -8.32 -7.50 6.06
N HIS A 20 -9.01 -6.39 5.71
CA HIS A 20 -10.41 -6.14 6.03
C HIS A 20 -11.34 -6.70 4.95
N PRO A 21 -12.04 -7.83 5.18
CA PRO A 21 -12.87 -8.46 4.16
C PRO A 21 -14.02 -7.57 3.67
N ALA A 22 -14.46 -6.62 4.48
CA ALA A 22 -15.53 -5.69 4.13
C ALA A 22 -15.19 -4.83 2.89
N ILE A 23 -13.92 -4.48 2.69
CA ILE A 23 -13.47 -3.69 1.53
C ILE A 23 -13.64 -4.49 0.25
N ALA A 24 -13.15 -5.72 0.21
CA ALA A 24 -13.29 -6.60 -0.96
C ALA A 24 -14.76 -6.89 -1.29
N LEU A 25 -15.60 -7.11 -0.26
CA LEU A 25 -17.03 -7.33 -0.44
C LEU A 25 -17.74 -6.10 -0.98
N ALA A 26 -17.46 -4.91 -0.44
CA ALA A 26 -18.05 -3.66 -0.89
C ALA A 26 -17.68 -3.36 -2.36
N LEU A 27 -16.41 -3.57 -2.73
CA LEU A 27 -15.95 -3.39 -4.10
C LEU A 27 -16.55 -4.43 -5.05
N ALA A 28 -16.63 -5.68 -4.66
CA ALA A 28 -17.28 -6.73 -5.47
C ALA A 28 -18.77 -6.41 -5.72
N ALA A 29 -19.48 -5.93 -4.70
CA ALA A 29 -20.88 -5.49 -4.84
C ALA A 29 -20.99 -4.27 -5.76
N ALA A 30 -20.08 -3.30 -5.63
CA ALA A 30 -20.05 -2.12 -6.50
C ALA A 30 -19.75 -2.50 -7.97
N ILE A 31 -18.84 -3.44 -8.20
CA ILE A 31 -18.53 -3.96 -9.55
C ILE A 31 -19.76 -4.64 -10.16
N ALA A 32 -20.50 -5.43 -9.37
CA ALA A 32 -21.69 -6.13 -9.85
C ALA A 32 -22.84 -5.15 -10.21
N ALA A 33 -22.87 -3.97 -9.58
CA ALA A 33 -23.86 -2.91 -9.84
C ALA A 33 -23.32 -1.86 -10.83
N ASP A 34 -22.09 -2.00 -11.32
CA ASP A 34 -21.43 -1.01 -12.14
C ASP A 34 -21.84 -1.14 -13.61
N GLU A 35 -22.57 -0.15 -14.09
CA GLU A 35 -22.88 0.02 -15.51
C GLU A 35 -21.95 1.11 -16.07
N PRO A 36 -20.89 0.76 -16.80
CA PRO A 36 -19.97 1.76 -17.33
C PRO A 36 -20.71 2.66 -18.33
N GLN A 37 -20.70 3.96 -18.04
CA GLN A 37 -21.28 4.94 -18.96
C GLN A 37 -20.35 5.17 -20.16
N GLY A 38 -20.87 5.08 -21.36
CA GLY A 38 -20.14 5.32 -22.60
C GLY A 38 -19.15 4.19 -22.97
N LEU A 39 -17.97 4.57 -23.47
CA LEU A 39 -16.89 3.64 -23.91
C LEU A 39 -16.04 3.08 -22.75
N GLY A 40 -16.50 3.16 -21.50
CA GLY A 40 -15.77 2.64 -20.35
C GLY A 40 -15.69 1.11 -20.35
N ARG A 41 -14.50 0.55 -20.13
CA ARG A 41 -14.33 -0.90 -19.95
C ARG A 41 -15.05 -1.39 -18.70
N HIS A 42 -15.76 -2.52 -18.79
CA HIS A 42 -16.27 -3.23 -17.62
C HIS A 42 -15.12 -3.65 -16.71
N ILE A 43 -15.39 -3.73 -15.40
CA ILE A 43 -14.44 -4.25 -14.43
C ILE A 43 -14.90 -5.65 -14.03
N ARG A 44 -13.97 -6.59 -14.05
CA ARG A 44 -14.18 -7.97 -13.61
C ARG A 44 -13.34 -8.24 -12.37
N PHE A 45 -13.99 -8.58 -11.27
CA PHE A 45 -13.32 -8.99 -10.06
C PHE A 45 -12.68 -10.36 -10.26
N VAL A 46 -11.37 -10.49 -10.04
CA VAL A 46 -10.63 -11.74 -10.30
C VAL A 46 -10.08 -12.41 -9.04
N GLY A 47 -10.22 -11.76 -7.89
CA GLY A 47 -9.85 -12.34 -6.61
C GLY A 47 -9.44 -11.33 -5.57
N SER A 48 -9.26 -11.82 -4.35
CA SER A 48 -8.72 -11.04 -3.25
C SER A 48 -7.74 -11.84 -2.41
N ALA A 49 -6.85 -11.14 -1.72
CA ALA A 49 -5.93 -11.71 -0.74
C ALA A 49 -5.92 -10.84 0.52
N ARG A 50 -5.59 -11.44 1.66
CA ARG A 50 -5.57 -10.76 2.97
C ARG A 50 -4.18 -10.74 3.60
N ALA A 51 -3.23 -11.45 3.01
CA ALA A 51 -1.85 -11.56 3.45
C ALA A 51 -0.90 -11.48 2.24
N VAL A 52 0.38 -11.24 2.49
CA VAL A 52 1.40 -10.96 1.47
C VAL A 52 1.61 -12.12 0.50
N ASP A 53 1.87 -13.32 1.01
CA ASP A 53 2.19 -14.46 0.14
C ASP A 53 1.05 -14.79 -0.84
N PRO A 54 -0.23 -14.92 -0.41
CA PRO A 54 -1.35 -15.08 -1.32
C PRO A 54 -1.55 -13.89 -2.27
N ALA A 55 -1.21 -12.67 -1.85
CA ALA A 55 -1.30 -11.49 -2.69
C ALA A 55 -0.25 -11.50 -3.80
N ILE A 56 0.98 -11.90 -3.49
CA ILE A 56 2.06 -12.07 -4.48
C ILE A 56 1.69 -13.17 -5.49
N GLU A 57 1.18 -14.31 -5.01
CA GLU A 57 0.69 -15.36 -5.90
C GLU A 57 -0.42 -14.85 -6.84
N LEU A 58 -1.35 -14.05 -6.30
CA LEU A 58 -2.47 -13.47 -7.04
C LEU A 58 -1.99 -12.54 -8.17
N VAL A 59 -1.02 -11.67 -7.92
CA VAL A 59 -0.51 -10.72 -8.92
C VAL A 59 0.47 -11.35 -9.92
N CYS A 60 1.16 -12.42 -9.53
CA CYS A 60 2.14 -13.11 -10.37
C CYS A 60 1.57 -14.27 -11.20
N ARG A 61 0.31 -14.67 -10.99
CA ARG A 61 -0.28 -15.80 -11.72
C ARG A 61 -0.33 -15.58 -13.22
N THR A 62 -0.26 -16.66 -14.00
CA THR A 62 -0.21 -16.60 -15.46
C THR A 62 -1.61 -16.60 -16.11
N THR A 63 -2.59 -17.20 -15.44
CA THR A 63 -3.99 -17.25 -15.87
C THR A 63 -4.83 -16.32 -15.00
N ASP A 64 -5.78 -15.60 -15.59
CA ASP A 64 -6.63 -14.63 -14.88
C ASP A 64 -5.84 -13.59 -14.07
N ARG A 65 -4.64 -13.23 -14.56
CA ARG A 65 -3.81 -12.23 -13.89
C ARG A 65 -4.54 -10.88 -13.85
N PRO A 66 -4.55 -10.18 -12.72
CA PRO A 66 -5.14 -8.85 -12.67
C PRO A 66 -4.40 -7.87 -13.57
N GLU A 67 -5.12 -6.94 -14.16
CA GLU A 67 -4.56 -5.76 -14.83
C GLU A 67 -4.27 -4.65 -13.83
N VAL A 68 -5.15 -4.55 -12.82
CA VAL A 68 -5.03 -3.59 -11.71
C VAL A 68 -5.23 -4.31 -10.38
N VAL A 69 -4.45 -3.95 -9.38
CA VAL A 69 -4.62 -4.36 -7.99
C VAL A 69 -4.86 -3.16 -7.10
N LEU A 70 -5.91 -3.20 -6.29
CA LEU A 70 -6.11 -2.31 -5.15
C LEU A 70 -5.43 -2.95 -3.96
N CYS A 71 -4.45 -2.28 -3.37
CA CYS A 71 -3.62 -2.87 -2.33
C CYS A 71 -3.56 -1.96 -1.09
N ASP A 72 -3.96 -2.50 0.07
CA ASP A 72 -3.60 -1.86 1.34
C ASP A 72 -2.10 -2.01 1.58
N ILE A 73 -1.48 -0.96 2.11
CA ILE A 73 -0.08 -1.02 2.54
C ILE A 73 0.05 -1.80 3.84
N GLN A 74 -0.95 -1.71 4.73
CA GLN A 74 -0.96 -2.42 6.00
C GLN A 74 -1.78 -3.70 5.87
N LEU A 75 -1.08 -4.81 5.96
CA LEU A 75 -1.64 -6.14 6.11
C LEU A 75 -1.29 -6.68 7.52
N GLU A 76 -1.87 -7.78 7.93
CA GLU A 76 -1.81 -8.37 9.29
C GLU A 76 -0.43 -8.31 9.99
N ALA A 77 0.68 -8.32 9.27
CA ALA A 77 2.03 -8.35 9.82
C ALA A 77 2.77 -6.98 9.81
N GLY A 78 2.18 -5.91 9.26
CA GLY A 78 2.82 -4.59 9.22
C GLY A 78 2.67 -3.85 7.89
N ILE A 79 3.78 -3.32 7.33
CA ILE A 79 3.79 -2.53 6.08
C ILE A 79 4.07 -3.41 4.84
N ASP A 80 3.66 -4.64 4.87
CA ASP A 80 4.07 -5.69 3.91
C ASP A 80 3.37 -5.54 2.54
N GLY A 81 2.31 -4.73 2.43
CA GLY A 81 1.68 -4.37 1.16
C GLY A 81 2.63 -3.68 0.17
N LEU A 82 3.73 -3.09 0.67
CA LEU A 82 4.77 -2.53 -0.18
C LEU A 82 5.47 -3.60 -1.04
N ASP A 83 5.61 -4.82 -0.55
CA ASP A 83 6.23 -5.92 -1.29
C ASP A 83 5.27 -6.44 -2.38
N VAL A 84 3.97 -6.42 -2.10
CA VAL A 84 2.93 -6.73 -3.11
C VAL A 84 2.96 -5.71 -4.26
N ILE A 85 3.13 -4.41 -3.97
CA ILE A 85 3.24 -3.36 -4.99
C ILE A 85 4.47 -3.59 -5.88
N GLY A 86 5.61 -3.94 -5.28
CA GLY A 86 6.83 -4.28 -6.01
C GLY A 86 6.63 -5.50 -6.93
N ALA A 87 6.06 -6.57 -6.41
CA ALA A 87 5.76 -7.79 -7.17
C ALA A 87 4.76 -7.51 -8.30
N ALA A 88 3.73 -6.70 -8.05
CA ALA A 88 2.76 -6.29 -9.07
C ALA A 88 3.43 -5.55 -10.22
N ARG A 89 4.29 -4.55 -9.92
CA ARG A 89 5.08 -3.83 -10.94
C ARG A 89 5.92 -4.79 -11.78
N ASP A 90 6.64 -5.71 -11.14
CA ASP A 90 7.53 -6.64 -11.83
C ASP A 90 6.74 -7.66 -12.68
N ALA A 91 5.49 -7.95 -12.31
CA ALA A 91 4.56 -8.75 -13.10
C ALA A 91 3.79 -7.94 -14.17
N GLY A 92 4.01 -6.63 -14.29
CA GLY A 92 3.29 -5.77 -15.22
C GLY A 92 1.86 -5.43 -14.79
N VAL A 93 1.51 -5.64 -13.52
CA VAL A 93 0.23 -5.30 -12.89
C VAL A 93 0.32 -3.90 -12.31
N ARG A 94 -0.68 -3.05 -12.55
CA ARG A 94 -0.73 -1.70 -11.99
C ARG A 94 -1.32 -1.72 -10.57
N ALA A 95 -0.62 -1.13 -9.62
CA ALA A 95 -1.06 -1.09 -8.23
C ALA A 95 -1.62 0.28 -7.87
N ILE A 96 -2.83 0.33 -7.31
CA ILE A 96 -3.40 1.50 -6.63
C ILE A 96 -3.40 1.20 -5.13
N VAL A 97 -2.83 2.08 -4.35
CA VAL A 97 -2.81 1.98 -2.90
C VAL A 97 -4.14 2.44 -2.32
N LEU A 98 -4.76 1.60 -1.49
CA LEU A 98 -5.83 1.99 -0.59
C LEU A 98 -5.23 2.38 0.76
N THR A 99 -5.43 3.62 1.21
CA THR A 99 -4.81 4.13 2.43
C THR A 99 -5.77 4.99 3.22
N SER A 100 -5.51 5.17 4.52
CA SER A 100 -6.24 6.12 5.37
C SER A 100 -5.61 7.53 5.38
N PHE A 101 -4.80 7.90 4.42
CA PHE A 101 -4.15 9.20 4.10
C PHE A 101 -3.19 9.81 5.14
N ASP A 102 -3.07 9.30 6.34
CA ASP A 102 -2.27 9.95 7.39
C ASP A 102 -0.78 9.54 7.41
N ARG A 103 -0.28 8.92 6.30
CA ARG A 103 1.03 8.25 6.31
C ARG A 103 1.89 8.60 5.09
N SER A 104 2.40 9.82 5.09
CA SER A 104 3.16 10.37 3.96
C SER A 104 4.43 9.56 3.62
N SER A 105 5.11 8.99 4.60
CA SER A 105 6.29 8.17 4.38
C SER A 105 5.98 6.85 3.68
N LEU A 106 4.84 6.23 3.98
CA LEU A 106 4.38 5.02 3.31
C LEU A 106 3.92 5.31 1.87
N MET A 107 3.29 6.46 1.64
CA MET A 107 2.93 6.92 0.30
C MET A 107 4.18 7.11 -0.57
N ARG A 108 5.25 7.69 -0.01
CA ARG A 108 6.53 7.79 -0.70
C ARG A 108 7.09 6.41 -1.05
N ALA A 109 7.13 5.47 -0.09
CA ALA A 109 7.64 4.14 -0.34
C ALA A 109 6.85 3.39 -1.40
N ALA A 110 5.53 3.51 -1.40
CA ALA A 110 4.67 2.92 -2.42
C ALA A 110 4.91 3.55 -3.80
N PHE A 111 5.06 4.88 -3.87
CA PHE A 111 5.40 5.59 -5.10
C PHE A 111 6.75 5.13 -5.67
N GLU A 112 7.79 5.03 -4.84
CA GLU A 112 9.12 4.56 -5.24
C GLU A 112 9.09 3.09 -5.72
N ARG A 113 8.15 2.28 -5.23
CA ARG A 113 7.93 0.90 -5.69
C ARG A 113 7.08 0.79 -6.95
N GLY A 114 6.55 1.90 -7.46
CA GLY A 114 5.80 1.95 -8.71
C GLY A 114 4.28 1.89 -8.56
N ALA A 115 3.74 2.32 -7.42
CA ALA A 115 2.30 2.53 -7.29
C ALA A 115 1.81 3.53 -8.36
N SER A 116 0.68 3.23 -8.96
CA SER A 116 0.03 4.05 -10.00
C SER A 116 -1.02 5.02 -9.44
N GLY A 117 -1.31 4.95 -8.14
CA GLY A 117 -2.26 5.83 -7.48
C GLY A 117 -2.32 5.63 -5.96
N PHE A 118 -2.91 6.63 -5.29
CA PHE A 118 -3.31 6.57 -3.88
C PHE A 118 -4.76 6.99 -3.75
N ILE A 119 -5.57 6.19 -3.06
CA ILE A 119 -7.00 6.44 -2.83
C ILE A 119 -7.28 6.23 -1.35
N ASP A 120 -8.06 7.12 -0.75
CA ASP A 120 -8.56 6.94 0.60
C ASP A 120 -9.55 5.77 0.65
N LYS A 121 -9.42 4.89 1.64
CA LYS A 121 -10.37 3.79 1.88
C LYS A 121 -11.81 4.26 2.11
N LYS A 122 -12.00 5.53 2.49
CA LYS A 122 -13.31 6.16 2.68
C LYS A 122 -13.94 6.67 1.37
N THR A 123 -13.19 6.67 0.27
CA THR A 123 -13.68 7.09 -1.05
C THR A 123 -14.84 6.20 -1.47
N HIS A 124 -15.86 6.82 -2.08
CA HIS A 124 -17.03 6.09 -2.55
C HIS A 124 -16.61 5.03 -3.60
N PRO A 125 -17.14 3.80 -3.53
CA PRO A 125 -16.73 2.71 -4.44
C PRO A 125 -16.78 3.08 -5.92
N ALA A 126 -17.76 3.84 -6.38
CA ALA A 126 -17.86 4.28 -7.78
C ALA A 126 -16.65 5.15 -8.20
N GLU A 127 -16.13 5.99 -7.32
CA GLU A 127 -14.95 6.81 -7.59
C GLU A 127 -13.68 5.94 -7.63
N ILE A 128 -13.61 4.91 -6.78
CA ILE A 128 -12.52 3.92 -6.82
C ILE A 128 -12.53 3.20 -8.17
N LEU A 129 -13.71 2.76 -8.65
CA LEU A 129 -13.83 2.10 -9.95
C LEU A 129 -13.48 3.03 -11.12
N ALA A 130 -13.82 4.32 -11.02
CA ALA A 130 -13.39 5.32 -12.00
C ALA A 130 -11.86 5.45 -12.04
N ALA A 131 -11.20 5.50 -10.89
CA ALA A 131 -9.74 5.54 -10.79
C ALA A 131 -9.08 4.25 -11.34
N VAL A 132 -9.68 3.08 -11.12
CA VAL A 132 -9.23 1.81 -11.71
C VAL A 132 -9.23 1.90 -13.24
N ARG A 133 -10.27 2.48 -13.84
CA ARG A 133 -10.33 2.67 -15.30
C ARG A 133 -9.25 3.62 -15.82
N VAL A 134 -9.00 4.71 -15.11
CA VAL A 134 -7.92 5.66 -15.46
C VAL A 134 -6.57 4.96 -15.44
N VAL A 135 -6.30 4.18 -14.39
CA VAL A 135 -5.04 3.47 -14.23
C VAL A 135 -4.91 2.35 -15.27
N ALA A 136 -5.97 1.59 -15.54
CA ALA A 136 -5.97 0.57 -16.59
C ALA A 136 -5.68 1.15 -17.98
N ALA A 137 -6.14 2.38 -18.26
CA ALA A 137 -5.83 3.10 -19.49
C ALA A 137 -4.39 3.68 -19.54
N GLY A 138 -3.56 3.43 -18.53
CA GLY A 138 -2.17 3.92 -18.46
C GLY A 138 -2.03 5.29 -17.77
N GLY A 139 -3.11 5.86 -17.24
CA GLY A 139 -3.07 7.05 -16.41
C GLY A 139 -2.62 6.77 -14.98
N THR A 140 -2.72 7.79 -14.12
CA THR A 140 -2.41 7.69 -12.70
C THR A 140 -3.56 8.24 -11.86
N ALA A 141 -3.74 7.69 -10.65
CA ALA A 141 -4.79 8.07 -9.71
C ALA A 141 -4.17 8.70 -8.44
N PHE A 142 -3.41 9.77 -8.62
CA PHE A 142 -2.85 10.56 -7.52
C PHE A 142 -3.57 11.88 -7.41
N SER A 143 -3.94 12.29 -6.19
CA SER A 143 -4.26 13.70 -5.94
C SER A 143 -2.98 14.54 -5.94
N ALA A 144 -3.06 15.82 -6.30
CA ALA A 144 -1.91 16.73 -6.25
C ALA A 144 -1.28 16.77 -4.84
N ALA A 145 -2.12 16.87 -3.80
CA ALA A 145 -1.68 16.84 -2.40
C ALA A 145 -1.00 15.50 -2.03
N GLY A 146 -1.52 14.37 -2.52
CA GLY A 146 -0.92 13.06 -2.30
C GLY A 146 0.44 12.90 -2.94
N LEU A 147 0.62 13.42 -4.17
CA LEU A 147 1.92 13.43 -4.84
C LEU A 147 2.94 14.31 -4.11
N ASP A 148 2.53 15.49 -3.66
CA ASP A 148 3.42 16.39 -2.93
C ASP A 148 3.81 15.80 -1.57
N ALA A 149 2.86 15.19 -0.86
CA ALA A 149 3.13 14.46 0.37
C ALA A 149 4.11 13.30 0.15
N ALA A 150 3.90 12.48 -0.89
CA ALA A 150 4.79 11.38 -1.21
C ALA A 150 6.21 11.84 -1.59
N ARG A 151 6.36 12.96 -2.30
CA ARG A 151 7.66 13.51 -2.72
C ARG A 151 8.42 14.17 -1.58
N SER A 152 7.72 14.83 -0.66
CA SER A 152 8.31 15.57 0.46
C SER A 152 8.55 14.70 1.70
N ALA A 153 7.90 13.55 1.82
CA ALA A 153 8.01 12.66 2.96
C ALA A 153 9.44 12.09 3.11
N ALA A 154 9.87 11.89 4.33
CA ALA A 154 11.08 11.15 4.62
C ALA A 154 10.93 9.68 4.23
N ARG A 155 12.04 9.05 3.81
CA ARG A 155 12.05 7.62 3.48
C ARG A 155 11.62 6.80 4.71
N PRO A 156 10.71 5.81 4.56
CA PRO A 156 10.27 4.98 5.68
C PRO A 156 11.43 4.18 6.29
N PRO A 157 11.29 3.73 7.55
CA PRO A 157 12.29 2.89 8.19
C PRO A 157 12.42 1.54 7.48
N SER A 158 13.65 1.04 7.40
CA SER A 158 13.93 -0.34 6.98
C SER A 158 13.37 -1.35 7.99
N SER A 159 13.19 -2.62 7.59
CA SER A 159 12.74 -3.70 8.48
C SER A 159 13.57 -3.74 9.78
N ARG A 160 14.90 -3.56 9.67
CA ARG A 160 15.77 -3.54 10.85
C ARG A 160 15.56 -2.33 11.75
N GLU A 161 15.31 -1.17 11.17
CA GLU A 161 14.96 0.04 11.92
C GLU A 161 13.59 -0.10 12.60
N ILE A 162 12.61 -0.75 11.95
CA ILE A 162 11.31 -1.08 12.55
C ILE A 162 11.46 -2.00 13.77
N GLU A 163 12.34 -3.00 13.72
CA GLU A 163 12.62 -3.85 14.89
C GLU A 163 13.16 -3.03 16.06
N VAL A 164 14.08 -2.09 15.80
CA VAL A 164 14.60 -1.17 16.84
C VAL A 164 13.45 -0.30 17.38
N ILE A 165 12.63 0.30 16.52
CA ILE A 165 11.50 1.14 16.91
C ILE A 165 10.49 0.38 17.78
N ARG A 166 10.17 -0.88 17.44
CA ARG A 166 9.30 -1.76 18.26
C ARG A 166 9.84 -1.97 19.68
N GLN A 167 11.16 -2.09 19.83
CA GLN A 167 11.76 -2.21 21.16
C GLN A 167 11.75 -0.87 21.91
N VAL A 168 11.95 0.25 21.21
CA VAL A 168 11.81 1.59 21.78
C VAL A 168 10.39 1.81 22.30
N GLN A 169 9.37 1.43 21.54
CA GLN A 169 7.96 1.50 21.96
C GLN A 169 7.68 0.68 23.22
N ARG A 170 8.41 -0.41 23.43
CA ARG A 170 8.31 -1.25 24.65
C ARG A 170 9.05 -0.67 25.85
N GLY A 171 9.76 0.45 25.68
CA GLY A 171 10.55 1.09 26.72
C GLY A 171 11.93 0.44 26.93
N SER A 172 12.39 -0.41 26.02
CA SER A 172 13.68 -1.08 26.16
C SER A 172 14.87 -0.12 26.06
N THR A 173 15.89 -0.35 26.87
CA THR A 173 17.18 0.37 26.80
C THR A 173 17.99 -0.05 25.59
N SER A 174 19.04 0.70 25.20
CA SER A 174 19.90 0.34 24.08
C SER A 174 20.60 -1.01 24.29
N ASP A 175 20.96 -1.33 25.51
CA ASP A 175 21.59 -2.61 25.86
C ASP A 175 20.62 -3.79 25.69
N GLU A 176 19.38 -3.63 26.17
CA GLU A 176 18.32 -4.63 26.02
C GLU A 176 17.95 -4.84 24.54
N ILE A 177 17.86 -3.75 23.78
CA ILE A 177 17.63 -3.82 22.32
C ILE A 177 18.78 -4.56 21.63
N GLY A 178 20.01 -4.21 21.97
CA GLY A 178 21.20 -4.86 21.43
C GLY A 178 21.22 -6.36 21.70
N ALA A 179 20.97 -6.75 22.96
CA ALA A 179 20.89 -8.15 23.36
C ALA A 179 19.80 -8.93 22.61
N ARG A 180 18.59 -8.35 22.44
CA ARG A 180 17.47 -8.99 21.75
C ARG A 180 17.67 -9.12 20.24
N LEU A 181 18.31 -8.12 19.63
CA LEU A 181 18.50 -8.05 18.19
C LEU A 181 19.85 -8.61 17.71
N GLY A 182 20.71 -9.08 18.61
CA GLY A 182 22.03 -9.62 18.29
C GLY A 182 22.99 -8.57 17.70
N ILE A 183 22.91 -7.32 18.16
CA ILE A 183 23.78 -6.21 17.73
C ILE A 183 24.33 -5.45 18.94
N SER A 184 25.42 -4.71 18.73
CA SER A 184 26.02 -3.93 19.82
C SER A 184 25.12 -2.74 20.20
N THR A 185 25.19 -2.30 21.47
CA THR A 185 24.56 -1.07 21.97
C THR A 185 24.91 0.14 21.09
N ARG A 186 26.18 0.24 20.68
CA ARG A 186 26.65 1.30 19.77
C ARG A 186 25.92 1.27 18.42
N THR A 187 25.61 0.07 17.90
CA THR A 187 24.86 -0.09 16.66
C THR A 187 23.42 0.38 16.84
N VAL A 188 22.79 0.05 17.97
CA VAL A 188 21.43 0.55 18.31
C VAL A 188 21.40 2.07 18.39
N GLU A 189 22.36 2.67 19.08
CA GLU A 189 22.45 4.13 19.19
C GLU A 189 22.68 4.80 17.83
N SER A 190 23.45 4.17 16.95
CA SER A 190 23.65 4.63 15.58
C SER A 190 22.35 4.61 14.77
N HIS A 191 21.53 3.54 14.91
CA HIS A 191 20.21 3.47 14.30
C HIS A 191 19.29 4.56 14.83
N LEU A 192 19.24 4.76 16.15
CA LEU A 192 18.38 5.78 16.78
C LEU A 192 18.77 7.19 16.33
N ARG A 193 20.07 7.51 16.31
CA ARG A 193 20.55 8.82 15.83
C ARG A 193 20.09 9.08 14.40
N ARG A 194 20.29 8.12 13.48
CA ARG A 194 19.86 8.25 12.09
C ARG A 194 18.36 8.41 11.94
N LEU A 195 17.57 7.73 12.78
CA LEU A 195 16.12 7.86 12.80
C LEU A 195 15.72 9.25 13.29
N PHE A 196 16.36 9.74 14.37
CA PHE A 196 16.09 11.07 14.90
C PHE A 196 16.40 12.16 13.87
N ASP A 197 17.58 12.09 13.24
CA ASP A 197 17.98 13.04 12.20
C ASP A 197 17.04 12.99 10.98
N ARG A 198 16.64 11.78 10.56
CA ARG A 198 15.79 11.57 9.38
C ARG A 198 14.38 12.12 9.57
N TYR A 199 13.83 11.95 10.75
CA TYR A 199 12.41 12.28 11.03
C TYR A 199 12.23 13.57 11.83
N GLY A 200 13.32 14.25 12.20
CA GLY A 200 13.27 15.49 12.94
C GLY A 200 12.75 15.35 14.38
N VAL A 201 12.86 14.15 14.97
CA VAL A 201 12.48 13.89 16.35
C VAL A 201 13.71 13.95 17.27
N VAL A 202 13.51 14.37 18.52
CA VAL A 202 14.62 14.58 19.46
C VAL A 202 14.65 13.57 20.61
N SER A 203 13.65 12.69 20.70
CA SER A 203 13.54 11.73 21.80
C SER A 203 12.98 10.38 21.33
N ARG A 204 13.24 9.33 22.15
CA ARG A 204 12.65 7.99 21.94
C ARG A 204 11.13 8.01 22.03
N ALA A 205 10.57 8.85 22.92
CA ALA A 205 9.14 8.98 23.08
C ALA A 205 8.50 9.59 21.81
N GLU A 206 9.10 10.63 21.26
CA GLU A 206 8.65 11.24 20.00
C GLU A 206 8.75 10.26 18.84
N LEU A 207 9.86 9.48 18.74
CA LEU A 207 10.00 8.44 17.72
C LEU A 207 8.93 7.37 17.85
N ALA A 208 8.59 6.94 19.08
CA ALA A 208 7.54 5.95 19.31
C ALA A 208 6.15 6.49 18.92
N VAL A 209 5.83 7.74 19.27
CA VAL A 209 4.58 8.40 18.87
C VAL A 209 4.50 8.54 17.36
N LEU A 210 5.57 9.03 16.71
CA LEU A 210 5.63 9.13 15.27
C LEU A 210 5.42 7.77 14.59
N ALA A 211 6.08 6.73 15.09
CA ALA A 211 5.97 5.39 14.52
C ALA A 211 4.56 4.79 14.63
N MET A 212 3.82 5.12 15.71
CA MET A 212 2.40 4.77 15.83
C MET A 212 1.54 5.55 14.85
N ASN A 213 1.76 6.85 14.74
CA ASN A 213 1.01 7.72 13.82
C ASN A 213 1.23 7.34 12.37
N GLU A 214 2.47 7.03 11.99
CA GLU A 214 2.84 6.57 10.65
C GLU A 214 2.53 5.07 10.42
N GLY A 215 2.10 4.35 11.46
CA GLY A 215 1.75 2.94 11.40
C GLY A 215 2.90 1.99 11.11
N TRP A 216 4.11 2.37 11.46
CA TRP A 216 5.27 1.48 11.37
C TRP A 216 5.26 0.40 12.46
N VAL A 217 4.52 0.64 13.53
CA VAL A 217 4.32 -0.26 14.66
C VAL A 217 2.85 -0.22 15.10
N GLU A 218 2.37 -1.33 15.64
CA GLU A 218 0.98 -1.43 16.14
C GLU A 218 0.75 -0.55 17.37
N THR A 219 -0.45 0.03 17.47
CA THR A 219 -0.91 0.66 18.71
C THR A 219 -1.15 -0.45 19.74
N ARG A 220 -0.52 -0.38 20.91
CA ARG A 220 -0.86 -1.28 22.01
C ARG A 220 -2.34 -1.10 22.34
N GLY A 221 -3.14 -2.14 22.08
CA GLY A 221 -4.44 -2.32 22.67
C GLY A 221 -4.31 -2.65 24.15
#